data_d946c82b0644c3cfb3713f7d9b6c5719
#
_entry.id   d946c82b0644c3cfb3713f7d9b6c5719
#
_cell.length_a   1.000
_cell.length_b   1.000
_cell.length_c   1.000
_cell.angle_alpha   90.00
_cell.angle_beta   90.00
_cell.angle_gamma   90.00
#
_symmetry.space_group_name_H-M   'P 1'
#
loop_
_entity.id
_entity.type
_entity.pdbx_description
1 polymer ?
#
loop_
_entity_poly.entity_id
_entity_poly.type
_entity_poly.pdbx_seq_one_letter_code
_entity_poly.pdbx_strand_id
1 'polypeptide(L)'
;MNEALEQIIQRNDTWRGRHNHFMGTSANSGSHAHNNYRSGLSTGYQTLNAELHQGGWPRNSTIELLSDGCGMGAMGLFLPAMEELSKKGKWQAFIAPPYTPYAPLLEARGIDTNQILLIHPRNRQDLLWSIEQALRSTTCSAVFSWMGAGEYRYSELRKLQLAATGSDALAVLFRPNHAAKNHAPAGLRLQMKEYRKVHILKQRGGNQHLDVTLPPSEDVPGQPQLWELPAYTNSDQCSSAYGAQALQ
;
A
#
# COMPACT_ATOMS: atom_id res chain seq x y z
N MET A 1 -31.10 -32.21 15.76
CA MET A 1 -30.07 -31.23 15.41
C MET A 1 -28.75 -31.83 15.86
N ASN A 2 -27.73 -31.81 15.02
CA ASN A 2 -26.54 -32.69 15.13
C ASN A 2 -25.60 -32.17 16.22
N GLU A 3 -25.42 -32.85 17.31
CA GLU A 3 -24.56 -32.53 18.47
C GLU A 3 -23.12 -32.19 18.07
N ALA A 4 -22.62 -32.86 17.02
CA ALA A 4 -21.31 -32.59 16.43
C ALA A 4 -21.20 -31.18 15.80
N LEU A 5 -22.30 -30.63 15.31
CA LEU A 5 -22.33 -29.28 14.70
C LEU A 5 -22.30 -28.19 15.76
N GLU A 6 -22.91 -28.43 16.93
CA GLU A 6 -22.85 -27.51 18.06
C GLU A 6 -21.45 -27.48 18.70
N GLN A 7 -20.77 -28.61 18.77
CA GLN A 7 -19.38 -28.66 19.25
C GLN A 7 -18.42 -27.91 18.33
N ILE A 8 -18.63 -27.94 17.01
CA ILE A 8 -17.80 -27.18 16.05
C ILE A 8 -18.08 -25.67 16.18
N ILE A 9 -19.32 -25.28 16.44
CA ILE A 9 -19.75 -23.87 16.56
C ILE A 9 -19.21 -23.22 17.85
N GLN A 10 -18.95 -24.01 18.91
CA GLN A 10 -18.42 -23.53 20.18
C GLN A 10 -16.87 -23.38 20.19
N ARG A 11 -16.18 -23.84 19.14
CA ARG A 11 -14.72 -23.69 19.07
C ARG A 11 -14.36 -22.23 18.79
N ASN A 12 -13.39 -21.70 19.55
CA ASN A 12 -12.89 -20.32 19.43
C ASN A 12 -12.22 -20.02 18.06
N ASP A 13 -11.96 -21.05 17.25
CA ASP A 13 -11.36 -20.96 15.92
C ASP A 13 -12.40 -20.97 14.77
N THR A 14 -13.70 -21.05 15.10
CA THR A 14 -14.79 -21.12 14.09
C THR A 14 -15.37 -19.73 13.85
N TRP A 15 -15.30 -19.25 12.61
CA TRP A 15 -15.93 -17.99 12.22
C TRP A 15 -17.40 -18.20 11.83
N ARG A 16 -18.29 -17.43 12.44
CA ARG A 16 -19.73 -17.38 12.11
C ARG A 16 -20.04 -16.12 11.30
N GLY A 17 -20.48 -16.27 10.06
CA GLY A 17 -21.04 -15.16 9.28
C GLY A 17 -22.29 -14.60 9.98
N ARG A 18 -22.27 -13.32 10.32
CA ARG A 18 -23.47 -12.62 10.82
C ARG A 18 -24.35 -12.19 9.66
N HIS A 19 -25.60 -12.69 9.62
CA HIS A 19 -26.66 -12.02 8.90
C HIS A 19 -27.05 -10.74 9.67
N ASN A 20 -26.82 -9.59 9.08
CA ASN A 20 -27.34 -8.33 9.59
C ASN A 20 -28.85 -8.28 9.31
N HIS A 21 -29.69 -8.58 10.31
CA HIS A 21 -31.07 -8.09 10.36
C HIS A 21 -31.02 -6.65 10.88
N PHE A 22 -31.31 -5.72 9.99
CA PHE A 22 -31.52 -4.32 10.33
C PHE A 22 -32.95 -4.18 10.89
N MET A 23 -33.09 -4.03 12.21
CA MET A 23 -34.27 -3.42 12.81
C MET A 23 -33.80 -2.48 13.91
N GLY A 24 -34.19 -1.21 13.73
CA GLY A 24 -33.86 -0.14 14.65
C GLY A 24 -34.64 -0.21 15.94
N THR A 25 -34.05 0.29 16.99
CA THR A 25 -34.63 1.28 17.93
C THR A 25 -33.61 1.56 19.04
N SER A 26 -33.30 2.80 19.19
CA SER A 26 -33.05 3.66 20.36
C SER A 26 -32.55 3.09 21.69
N ALA A 27 -31.57 3.82 22.19
CA ALA A 27 -31.24 4.15 23.59
C ALA A 27 -30.09 3.39 24.30
N ASN A 28 -28.97 4.11 24.41
CA ASN A 28 -28.21 4.44 25.60
C ASN A 28 -27.77 3.32 26.55
N SER A 29 -26.49 3.05 26.52
CA SER A 29 -25.59 3.02 27.68
C SER A 29 -24.25 2.33 27.31
N GLY A 30 -23.16 2.93 27.75
CA GLY A 30 -21.81 2.57 27.35
C GLY A 30 -21.40 1.16 27.76
N SER A 31 -20.81 0.50 26.82
CA SER A 31 -19.80 -0.50 27.05
C SER A 31 -18.90 -0.53 25.81
N HIS A 32 -17.64 -0.10 25.98
CA HIS A 32 -16.59 -0.21 24.98
C HIS A 32 -16.35 -1.70 24.69
N ALA A 33 -17.13 -2.26 23.78
CA ALA A 33 -16.75 -3.49 23.12
C ALA A 33 -15.54 -3.13 22.24
N HIS A 34 -14.33 -3.48 22.66
CA HIS A 34 -13.12 -3.44 21.86
C HIS A 34 -13.34 -4.29 20.61
N ASN A 35 -13.85 -3.65 19.59
CA ASN A 35 -13.84 -4.17 18.24
C ASN A 35 -12.38 -4.14 17.79
N ASN A 36 -11.69 -5.26 17.92
CA ASN A 36 -10.30 -5.47 17.55
C ASN A 36 -10.14 -5.54 16.02
N TYR A 37 -10.84 -4.67 15.28
CA TYR A 37 -10.46 -4.32 13.92
C TYR A 37 -9.19 -3.49 14.06
N ARG A 38 -8.04 -4.09 13.71
CA ARG A 38 -6.79 -3.35 13.60
C ARG A 38 -7.08 -2.15 12.69
N SER A 39 -7.04 -0.95 13.22
CA SER A 39 -7.18 0.28 12.45
C SER A 39 -6.05 0.34 11.42
N GLY A 40 -6.34 0.84 10.23
CA GLY A 40 -5.33 1.05 9.19
C GLY A 40 -4.23 2.01 9.68
N LEU A 41 -3.10 2.01 9.00
CA LEU A 41 -2.08 3.02 9.19
C LEU A 41 -2.57 4.33 8.55
N SER A 42 -2.51 5.45 9.27
CA SER A 42 -2.92 6.74 8.71
C SER A 42 -2.24 7.02 7.37
N THR A 43 -2.99 7.51 6.40
CA THR A 43 -2.42 7.93 5.11
C THR A 43 -1.78 9.32 5.20
N GLY A 44 -2.06 10.09 6.26
CA GLY A 44 -1.74 11.50 6.36
C GLY A 44 -2.76 12.43 5.68
N TYR A 45 -3.71 11.87 4.93
CA TYR A 45 -4.76 12.62 4.23
C TYR A 45 -6.13 12.22 4.79
N GLN A 46 -6.81 13.16 5.46
CA GLN A 46 -8.13 12.88 6.07
C GLN A 46 -9.17 12.45 5.03
N THR A 47 -9.16 13.09 3.86
CA THR A 47 -10.06 12.73 2.75
C THR A 47 -9.88 11.29 2.31
N LEU A 48 -8.64 10.81 2.20
CA LEU A 48 -8.36 9.42 1.83
C LEU A 48 -8.68 8.46 2.98
N ASN A 49 -8.35 8.82 4.22
CA ASN A 49 -8.67 8.01 5.40
C ASN A 49 -10.17 7.78 5.55
N ALA A 50 -11.00 8.79 5.24
CA ALA A 50 -12.46 8.68 5.32
C ALA A 50 -13.05 7.66 4.32
N GLU A 51 -12.42 7.50 3.16
CA GLU A 51 -12.87 6.60 2.10
C GLU A 51 -12.29 5.17 2.22
N LEU A 52 -11.20 5.02 2.97
CA LEU A 52 -10.60 3.70 3.19
C LEU A 52 -11.29 2.94 4.32
N HIS A 53 -11.66 1.69 4.05
CA HIS A 53 -12.44 0.83 4.96
C HIS A 53 -11.86 0.74 6.38
N GLN A 54 -10.52 0.76 6.52
CA GLN A 54 -9.86 0.70 7.83
C GLN A 54 -9.46 2.09 8.37
N GLY A 55 -9.92 3.16 7.76
CA GLY A 55 -9.53 4.53 8.14
C GLY A 55 -8.09 4.87 7.81
N GLY A 56 -7.45 4.14 6.90
CA GLY A 56 -6.06 4.30 6.51
C GLY A 56 -5.56 3.16 5.64
N TRP A 57 -4.23 3.10 5.45
CA TRP A 57 -3.58 2.01 4.70
C TRP A 57 -3.88 0.66 5.35
N PRO A 58 -4.36 -0.34 4.58
CA PRO A 58 -4.64 -1.65 5.13
C PRO A 58 -3.35 -2.32 5.61
N ARG A 59 -3.41 -2.90 6.81
CA ARG A 59 -2.38 -3.78 7.33
C ARG A 59 -2.67 -5.22 6.90
N ASN A 60 -1.64 -6.06 6.90
CA ASN A 60 -1.76 -7.47 6.54
C ASN A 60 -2.31 -7.71 5.13
N SER A 61 -2.03 -6.78 4.22
CA SER A 61 -2.45 -6.86 2.83
C SER A 61 -1.53 -6.08 1.93
N THR A 62 -1.45 -6.49 0.66
CA THR A 62 -0.76 -5.70 -0.36
C THR A 62 -1.66 -4.55 -0.85
N ILE A 63 -1.02 -3.42 -1.11
CA ILE A 63 -1.58 -2.26 -1.78
C ILE A 63 -0.97 -2.21 -3.17
N GLU A 64 -1.77 -2.25 -4.23
CA GLU A 64 -1.31 -1.94 -5.58
C GLU A 64 -1.59 -0.47 -5.89
N LEU A 65 -0.54 0.28 -6.23
CA LEU A 65 -0.66 1.62 -6.76
C LEU A 65 -0.30 1.60 -8.24
N LEU A 66 -1.28 1.94 -9.08
CA LEU A 66 -1.16 1.95 -10.53
C LEU A 66 -0.86 3.35 -11.03
N SER A 67 0.21 3.52 -11.80
CA SER A 67 0.64 4.81 -12.34
C SER A 67 1.57 4.60 -13.54
N ASP A 68 1.40 5.36 -14.62
CA ASP A 68 2.28 5.31 -15.80
C ASP A 68 3.31 6.44 -15.84
N GLY A 69 3.24 7.39 -14.92
CA GLY A 69 4.08 8.58 -14.96
C GLY A 69 5.21 8.57 -13.95
N CYS A 70 6.43 8.87 -14.39
CA CYS A 70 7.46 9.40 -13.48
C CYS A 70 7.01 10.79 -13.04
N GLY A 71 7.02 11.05 -11.72
CA GLY A 71 6.64 12.37 -11.20
C GLY A 71 5.16 12.57 -10.90
N MET A 72 4.29 11.56 -11.09
CA MET A 72 2.88 11.62 -10.69
C MET A 72 2.66 11.64 -9.16
N GLY A 73 3.73 11.73 -8.38
CA GLY A 73 3.63 11.77 -6.92
C GLY A 73 3.28 10.43 -6.26
N ALA A 74 3.39 9.32 -7.00
CA ALA A 74 3.00 8.01 -6.50
C ALA A 74 3.70 7.63 -5.18
N MET A 75 5.01 7.88 -5.07
CA MET A 75 5.74 7.66 -3.82
C MET A 75 5.37 8.71 -2.76
N GLY A 76 5.11 9.94 -3.18
CA GLY A 76 4.71 11.04 -2.30
C GLY A 76 3.46 10.73 -1.48
N LEU A 77 2.56 9.92 -2.03
CA LEU A 77 1.34 9.47 -1.35
C LEU A 77 1.64 8.73 -0.04
N PHE A 78 2.80 8.09 0.07
CA PHE A 78 3.18 7.29 1.24
C PHE A 78 4.13 8.00 2.20
N LEU A 79 4.61 9.21 1.88
CA LEU A 79 5.55 9.95 2.72
C LEU A 79 5.06 10.12 4.17
N PRO A 80 3.79 10.53 4.44
CA PRO A 80 3.32 10.66 5.81
C PRO A 80 3.34 9.33 6.57
N ALA A 81 3.01 8.23 5.89
CA ALA A 81 3.07 6.90 6.49
C ALA A 81 4.52 6.47 6.77
N MET A 82 5.46 6.81 5.88
CA MET A 82 6.89 6.54 6.08
C MET A 82 7.45 7.29 7.29
N GLU A 83 7.05 8.56 7.48
CA GLU A 83 7.41 9.36 8.65
C GLU A 83 6.96 8.68 9.95
N GLU A 84 5.71 8.20 9.99
CA GLU A 84 5.18 7.48 11.16
C GLU A 84 5.91 6.15 11.38
N LEU A 85 6.19 5.41 10.31
CA LEU A 85 6.88 4.12 10.38
C LEU A 85 8.35 4.25 10.75
N SER A 86 9.02 5.35 10.37
CA SER A 86 10.42 5.61 10.73
C SER A 86 10.61 5.69 12.24
N LYS A 87 9.63 6.23 12.97
CA LYS A 87 9.66 6.30 14.45
C LYS A 87 9.72 4.94 15.13
N LYS A 88 9.42 3.85 14.42
CA LYS A 88 9.46 2.49 14.96
C LYS A 88 10.85 1.86 14.98
N GLY A 89 11.84 2.51 14.41
CA GLY A 89 13.21 2.01 14.35
C GLY A 89 13.38 0.74 13.50
N LYS A 90 12.50 0.51 12.51
CA LYS A 90 12.54 -0.64 11.61
C LYS A 90 12.87 -0.20 10.19
N TRP A 91 13.42 -1.13 9.41
CA TRP A 91 13.79 -0.90 8.02
C TRP A 91 12.58 -0.57 7.12
N GLN A 92 12.79 0.31 6.18
CA GLN A 92 11.90 0.56 5.06
C GLN A 92 12.60 0.10 3.77
N ALA A 93 12.12 -0.99 3.20
CA ALA A 93 12.75 -1.59 2.02
C ALA A 93 12.20 -1.00 0.72
N PHE A 94 13.10 -0.56 -0.15
CA PHE A 94 12.81 -0.10 -1.51
C PHE A 94 13.38 -1.13 -2.48
N ILE A 95 12.52 -1.83 -3.21
CA ILE A 95 12.89 -2.93 -4.08
C ILE A 95 12.68 -2.54 -5.53
N ALA A 96 13.75 -2.56 -6.31
CA ALA A 96 13.82 -2.10 -7.70
C ALA A 96 13.32 -0.65 -7.90
N PRO A 97 13.70 0.33 -7.06
CA PRO A 97 13.28 1.70 -7.26
C PRO A 97 13.84 2.21 -8.61
N PRO A 98 13.02 2.94 -9.42
CA PRO A 98 13.46 3.47 -10.72
C PRO A 98 14.54 4.54 -10.58
N TYR A 99 14.57 5.20 -9.44
CA TYR A 99 15.56 6.22 -9.08
C TYR A 99 15.99 6.05 -7.63
N THR A 100 17.21 6.45 -7.33
CA THR A 100 17.66 6.56 -5.93
C THR A 100 16.83 7.61 -5.21
N PRO A 101 16.20 7.29 -4.07
CA PRO A 101 15.48 8.28 -3.29
C PRO A 101 16.34 9.45 -2.88
N TYR A 102 15.79 10.67 -2.93
CA TYR A 102 16.52 11.88 -2.55
C TYR A 102 16.59 11.99 -1.02
N ALA A 103 17.74 11.60 -0.46
CA ALA A 103 17.94 11.51 0.98
C ALA A 103 17.63 12.82 1.74
N PRO A 104 18.07 14.02 1.27
CA PRO A 104 17.77 15.26 2.00
C PRO A 104 16.28 15.55 2.17
N LEU A 105 15.43 15.15 1.21
CA LEU A 105 13.97 15.28 1.35
C LEU A 105 13.43 14.35 2.44
N LEU A 106 13.92 13.11 2.47
CA LEU A 106 13.48 12.11 3.45
C LEU A 106 13.87 12.55 4.86
N GLU A 107 15.11 13.03 5.03
CA GLU A 107 15.61 13.56 6.30
C GLU A 107 14.86 14.81 6.77
N ALA A 108 14.56 15.75 5.84
CA ALA A 108 13.76 16.93 6.15
C ALA A 108 12.35 16.59 6.64
N ARG A 109 11.84 15.40 6.28
CA ARG A 109 10.58 14.86 6.75
C ARG A 109 10.70 13.96 7.99
N GLY A 110 11.89 13.88 8.58
CA GLY A 110 12.12 13.04 9.76
C GLY A 110 12.15 11.54 9.47
N ILE A 111 12.39 11.15 8.22
CA ILE A 111 12.60 9.75 7.85
C ILE A 111 14.09 9.44 8.00
N ASP A 112 14.42 8.47 8.85
CA ASP A 112 15.80 8.04 9.07
C ASP A 112 16.33 7.28 7.85
N THR A 113 17.22 7.93 7.09
CA THR A 113 17.83 7.35 5.89
C THR A 113 18.75 6.17 6.18
N ASN A 114 19.27 6.04 7.42
CA ASN A 114 20.05 4.87 7.83
C ASN A 114 19.20 3.60 7.94
N GLN A 115 17.86 3.75 7.99
CA GLN A 115 16.91 2.64 8.03
C GLN A 115 16.24 2.38 6.68
N ILE A 116 16.77 2.95 5.59
CA ILE A 116 16.32 2.68 4.24
C ILE A 116 17.21 1.62 3.62
N LEU A 117 16.60 0.53 3.17
CA LEU A 117 17.27 -0.57 2.48
C LEU A 117 16.93 -0.51 0.99
N LEU A 118 17.92 -0.26 0.14
CA LEU A 118 17.78 -0.30 -1.31
C LEU A 118 18.17 -1.67 -1.84
N ILE A 119 17.26 -2.32 -2.55
CA ILE A 119 17.48 -3.64 -3.16
C ILE A 119 17.30 -3.53 -4.66
N HIS A 120 18.33 -3.93 -5.41
CA HIS A 120 18.32 -3.95 -6.87
C HIS A 120 18.36 -5.41 -7.36
N PRO A 121 17.19 -6.06 -7.56
CA PRO A 121 17.12 -7.43 -8.06
C PRO A 121 17.68 -7.53 -9.49
N ARG A 122 18.34 -8.63 -9.82
CA ARG A 122 18.92 -8.83 -11.14
C ARG A 122 17.93 -9.33 -12.19
N ASN A 123 16.88 -9.98 -11.73
CA ASN A 123 15.87 -10.58 -12.57
C ASN A 123 14.51 -10.61 -11.86
N ARG A 124 13.47 -11.05 -12.58
CA ARG A 124 12.10 -11.12 -12.05
C ARG A 124 11.96 -12.07 -10.85
N GLN A 125 12.67 -13.19 -10.86
CA GLN A 125 12.60 -14.16 -9.76
C GLN A 125 13.19 -13.58 -8.49
N ASP A 126 14.34 -12.91 -8.60
CA ASP A 126 14.98 -12.21 -7.49
C ASP A 126 14.08 -11.08 -6.97
N LEU A 127 13.38 -10.36 -7.88
CA LEU A 127 12.42 -9.33 -7.48
C LEU A 127 11.31 -9.91 -6.59
N LEU A 128 10.61 -10.94 -7.07
CA LEU A 128 9.52 -11.57 -6.33
C LEU A 128 10.01 -12.18 -5.02
N TRP A 129 11.16 -12.82 -5.04
CA TRP A 129 11.79 -13.38 -3.86
C TRP A 129 12.16 -12.30 -2.83
N SER A 130 12.77 -11.20 -3.26
CA SER A 130 13.15 -10.10 -2.37
C SER A 130 11.94 -9.47 -1.70
N ILE A 131 10.84 -9.27 -2.45
CA ILE A 131 9.59 -8.75 -1.90
C ILE A 131 9.03 -9.73 -0.84
N GLU A 132 8.97 -11.02 -1.17
CA GLU A 132 8.47 -12.04 -0.26
C GLU A 132 9.30 -12.11 1.03
N GLN A 133 10.64 -12.09 0.94
CA GLN A 133 11.52 -12.14 2.10
C GLN A 133 11.39 -10.87 2.96
N ALA A 134 11.35 -9.69 2.35
CA ALA A 134 11.18 -8.44 3.07
C ALA A 134 9.83 -8.39 3.82
N LEU A 135 8.74 -8.89 3.21
CA LEU A 135 7.43 -8.98 3.84
C LEU A 135 7.38 -10.01 4.98
N ARG A 136 8.08 -11.12 4.84
CA ARG A 136 8.17 -12.16 5.90
C ARG A 136 9.09 -11.76 7.05
N SER A 137 9.98 -10.82 6.80
CA SER A 137 10.89 -10.31 7.82
C SER A 137 10.12 -9.46 8.84
N THR A 138 10.35 -9.69 10.12
CA THR A 138 9.80 -8.87 11.20
C THR A 138 10.56 -7.54 11.37
N THR A 139 11.68 -7.37 10.66
CA THR A 139 12.57 -6.20 10.74
C THR A 139 12.12 -5.05 9.86
N CYS A 140 11.28 -5.31 8.82
CA CYS A 140 10.75 -4.27 7.95
C CYS A 140 9.43 -3.70 8.47
N SER A 141 9.30 -2.36 8.48
CA SER A 141 8.05 -1.64 8.75
C SER A 141 7.30 -1.28 7.47
N ALA A 142 8.01 -1.16 6.35
CA ALA A 142 7.45 -0.92 5.04
C ALA A 142 8.24 -1.64 3.94
N VAL A 143 7.56 -2.06 2.88
CA VAL A 143 8.14 -2.64 1.68
C VAL A 143 7.50 -1.95 0.47
N PHE A 144 8.30 -1.16 -0.25
CA PHE A 144 7.92 -0.47 -1.48
C PHE A 144 8.60 -1.16 -2.65
N SER A 145 7.81 -1.66 -3.61
CA SER A 145 8.34 -2.48 -4.69
C SER A 145 7.86 -1.98 -6.04
N TRP A 146 8.79 -1.69 -6.95
CA TRP A 146 8.51 -1.31 -8.33
C TRP A 146 8.59 -2.55 -9.22
N MET A 147 7.43 -2.97 -9.72
CA MET A 147 7.31 -4.23 -10.44
C MET A 147 7.60 -4.10 -11.95
N GLY A 148 7.84 -2.86 -12.43
CA GLY A 148 8.09 -2.62 -13.85
C GLY A 148 6.88 -2.95 -14.75
N ALA A 149 7.11 -2.99 -16.07
CA ALA A 149 6.07 -3.19 -17.07
C ALA A 149 5.69 -4.67 -17.30
N GLY A 150 6.37 -5.59 -16.65
CA GLY A 150 6.14 -7.02 -16.82
C GLY A 150 4.75 -7.47 -16.39
N GLU A 151 4.22 -8.49 -17.07
CA GLU A 151 2.99 -9.14 -16.62
C GLU A 151 3.27 -10.14 -15.51
N TYR A 152 2.46 -10.07 -14.45
CA TYR A 152 2.56 -10.98 -13.30
C TYR A 152 1.34 -11.88 -13.24
N ARG A 153 1.58 -13.17 -13.04
CA ARG A 153 0.52 -14.16 -12.88
C ARG A 153 -0.19 -13.94 -11.54
N TYR A 154 -1.48 -14.22 -11.52
CA TYR A 154 -2.26 -14.14 -10.28
C TYR A 154 -1.62 -14.94 -9.13
N SER A 155 -1.06 -16.12 -9.41
CA SER A 155 -0.38 -16.96 -8.43
C SER A 155 0.84 -16.32 -7.80
N GLU A 156 1.61 -15.53 -8.56
CA GLU A 156 2.78 -14.80 -8.06
C GLU A 156 2.34 -13.66 -7.11
N LEU A 157 1.37 -12.85 -7.56
CA LEU A 157 0.80 -11.79 -6.71
C LEU A 157 0.11 -12.37 -5.46
N ARG A 158 -0.49 -13.56 -5.57
CA ARG A 158 -1.10 -14.26 -4.43
C ARG A 158 -0.07 -14.66 -3.38
N LYS A 159 1.13 -15.09 -3.78
CA LYS A 159 2.23 -15.39 -2.85
C LYS A 159 2.63 -14.13 -2.06
N LEU A 160 2.78 -12.98 -2.74
CA LEU A 160 3.09 -11.70 -2.09
C LEU A 160 1.98 -11.26 -1.14
N GLN A 161 0.71 -11.41 -1.54
CA GLN A 161 -0.43 -11.12 -0.69
C GLN A 161 -0.43 -12.01 0.57
N LEU A 162 -0.12 -13.30 0.46
CA LEU A 162 -0.02 -14.21 1.60
C LEU A 162 1.14 -13.84 2.52
N ALA A 163 2.30 -13.45 1.97
CA ALA A 163 3.41 -12.95 2.75
C ALA A 163 3.03 -11.67 3.53
N ALA A 164 2.30 -10.74 2.88
CA ALA A 164 1.81 -9.53 3.52
C ALA A 164 0.77 -9.81 4.62
N THR A 165 -0.05 -10.87 4.47
CA THR A 165 -1.08 -11.23 5.48
C THR A 165 -0.45 -11.59 6.83
N GLY A 166 0.74 -12.18 6.82
CA GLY A 166 1.49 -12.52 8.03
C GLY A 166 2.43 -11.41 8.53
N SER A 167 2.43 -10.25 7.88
CA SER A 167 3.35 -9.15 8.14
C SER A 167 2.64 -7.93 8.71
N ASP A 168 3.30 -7.22 9.64
CA ASP A 168 2.87 -5.88 10.07
C ASP A 168 3.43 -4.76 9.17
N ALA A 169 4.20 -5.08 8.15
CA ALA A 169 4.76 -4.11 7.22
C ALA A 169 3.71 -3.53 6.28
N LEU A 170 3.84 -2.24 5.96
CA LEU A 170 3.13 -1.61 4.86
C LEU A 170 3.66 -2.17 3.53
N ALA A 171 2.84 -2.92 2.80
CA ALA A 171 3.24 -3.61 1.57
C ALA A 171 2.68 -2.88 0.33
N VAL A 172 3.53 -2.18 -0.41
CA VAL A 172 3.15 -1.39 -1.58
C VAL A 172 3.80 -1.94 -2.85
N LEU A 173 2.98 -2.21 -3.86
CA LEU A 173 3.40 -2.67 -5.18
C LEU A 173 3.07 -1.58 -6.21
N PHE A 174 4.08 -0.92 -6.75
CA PHE A 174 3.92 0.05 -7.84
C PHE A 174 3.87 -0.71 -9.17
N ARG A 175 2.82 -0.48 -9.93
CA ARG A 175 2.57 -1.15 -11.21
C ARG A 175 2.08 -0.15 -12.27
N PRO A 176 2.27 -0.43 -13.56
CA PRO A 176 1.74 0.42 -14.63
C PRO A 176 0.20 0.35 -14.70
N ASN A 177 -0.42 1.39 -15.25
CA ASN A 177 -1.87 1.52 -15.37
C ASN A 177 -2.54 0.38 -16.14
N HIS A 178 -1.86 -0.21 -17.13
CA HIS A 178 -2.42 -1.33 -17.88
C HIS A 178 -2.73 -2.54 -16.99
N ALA A 179 -2.06 -2.67 -15.85
CA ALA A 179 -2.34 -3.72 -14.86
C ALA A 179 -3.74 -3.59 -14.23
N ALA A 180 -4.44 -2.45 -14.39
CA ALA A 180 -5.81 -2.29 -13.93
C ALA A 180 -6.77 -3.34 -14.54
N LYS A 181 -6.49 -3.76 -15.77
CA LYS A 181 -7.30 -4.75 -16.51
C LYS A 181 -7.15 -6.17 -15.94
N ASN A 182 -6.08 -6.44 -15.20
CA ASN A 182 -5.78 -7.76 -14.68
C ASN A 182 -6.36 -7.95 -13.27
N HIS A 183 -6.87 -9.15 -13.01
CA HIS A 183 -7.27 -9.52 -11.66
C HIS A 183 -6.06 -9.60 -10.72
N ALA A 184 -6.20 -9.03 -9.52
CA ALA A 184 -5.16 -9.06 -8.52
C ALA A 184 -5.73 -9.37 -7.12
N PRO A 185 -4.97 -10.11 -6.29
CA PRO A 185 -5.39 -10.50 -4.95
C PRO A 185 -5.24 -9.39 -3.90
N ALA A 186 -4.65 -8.25 -4.27
CA ALA A 186 -4.42 -7.12 -3.38
C ALA A 186 -5.70 -6.68 -2.65
N GLY A 187 -5.56 -6.32 -1.39
CA GLY A 187 -6.69 -5.83 -0.59
C GLY A 187 -7.11 -4.41 -0.92
N LEU A 188 -6.17 -3.61 -1.42
CA LEU A 188 -6.42 -2.26 -1.90
C LEU A 188 -5.73 -2.07 -3.26
N ARG A 189 -6.46 -1.53 -4.24
CA ARG A 189 -5.94 -1.15 -5.54
C ARG A 189 -6.32 0.29 -5.84
N LEU A 190 -5.31 1.09 -6.05
CA LEU A 190 -5.43 2.52 -6.32
C LEU A 190 -4.85 2.82 -7.70
N GLN A 191 -5.37 3.83 -8.36
CA GLN A 191 -4.83 4.37 -9.58
C GLN A 191 -4.61 5.87 -9.44
N MET A 192 -3.41 6.33 -9.76
CA MET A 192 -3.15 7.77 -9.91
C MET A 192 -3.73 8.23 -11.24
N LYS A 193 -4.74 9.08 -11.20
CA LYS A 193 -5.34 9.67 -12.42
C LYS A 193 -4.60 10.92 -12.84
N GLU A 194 -4.35 11.77 -11.88
CA GLU A 194 -3.63 13.03 -12.00
C GLU A 194 -2.87 13.26 -10.71
N TYR A 195 -2.05 14.29 -10.70
CA TYR A 195 -1.42 14.74 -9.47
C TYR A 195 -2.49 15.02 -8.40
N ARG A 196 -2.37 14.39 -7.24
CA ARG A 196 -3.32 14.47 -6.10
C ARG A 196 -4.72 13.93 -6.37
N LYS A 197 -4.96 13.24 -7.48
CA LYS A 197 -6.22 12.52 -7.72
C LYS A 197 -5.97 11.02 -7.73
N VAL A 198 -6.55 10.36 -6.76
CA VAL A 198 -6.43 8.92 -6.56
C VAL A 198 -7.79 8.27 -6.81
N HIS A 199 -7.82 7.30 -7.70
CA HIS A 199 -9.01 6.48 -7.94
C HIS A 199 -8.90 5.17 -7.18
N ILE A 200 -9.89 4.86 -6.34
CA ILE A 200 -9.99 3.59 -5.63
C ILE A 200 -10.63 2.56 -6.57
N LEU A 201 -9.80 1.74 -7.23
CA LEU A 201 -10.29 0.68 -8.13
C LEU A 201 -10.95 -0.46 -7.36
N LYS A 202 -10.35 -0.82 -6.22
CA LYS A 202 -10.80 -1.94 -5.39
C LYS A 202 -10.33 -1.74 -3.97
N GLN A 203 -11.20 -2.03 -3.01
CA GLN A 203 -10.81 -2.24 -1.63
C GLN A 203 -11.63 -3.37 -1.00
N ARG A 204 -11.02 -4.09 -0.08
CA ARG A 204 -11.68 -5.16 0.65
C ARG A 204 -12.53 -4.57 1.77
N GLY A 205 -13.85 -4.75 1.67
CA GLY A 205 -14.80 -4.32 2.71
C GLY A 205 -15.28 -2.87 2.61
N GLY A 206 -14.86 -2.09 1.60
CA GLY A 206 -15.27 -0.69 1.41
C GLY A 206 -15.79 -0.39 0.01
N ASN A 207 -16.08 0.89 -0.24
CA ASN A 207 -16.54 1.40 -1.52
C ASN A 207 -15.46 1.26 -2.59
N GLN A 208 -15.87 1.05 -3.83
CA GLN A 208 -15.00 0.89 -4.99
C GLN A 208 -15.38 1.91 -6.06
N HIS A 209 -14.47 2.14 -7.01
CA HIS A 209 -14.67 3.08 -8.12
C HIS A 209 -14.95 4.51 -7.68
N LEU A 210 -14.21 4.98 -6.68
CA LEU A 210 -14.34 6.32 -6.10
C LEU A 210 -13.10 7.14 -6.38
N ASP A 211 -13.29 8.40 -6.78
CA ASP A 211 -12.22 9.37 -6.96
C ASP A 211 -12.04 10.19 -5.68
N VAL A 212 -10.80 10.27 -5.21
CA VAL A 212 -10.42 11.06 -4.04
C VAL A 212 -9.42 12.12 -4.45
N THR A 213 -9.74 13.39 -4.20
CA THR A 213 -8.80 14.49 -4.38
C THR A 213 -8.09 14.75 -3.06
N LEU A 214 -6.77 14.71 -3.10
CA LEU A 214 -5.94 14.95 -1.92
C LEU A 214 -5.69 16.44 -1.75
N PRO A 215 -5.81 16.98 -0.53
CA PRO A 215 -5.41 18.35 -0.25
C PRO A 215 -3.91 18.52 -0.51
N PRO A 216 -3.43 19.77 -0.69
CA PRO A 216 -2.02 20.06 -0.64
C PRO A 216 -1.44 19.47 0.65
N SER A 217 -0.29 18.78 0.57
CA SER A 217 0.41 18.43 1.81
C SER A 217 0.80 19.75 2.49
N GLU A 218 0.68 19.80 3.81
CA GLU A 218 1.22 20.91 4.58
C GLU A 218 2.73 20.91 4.35
N ASP A 219 3.20 21.91 3.63
CA ASP A 219 4.56 21.97 3.13
C ASP A 219 5.53 22.23 4.27
N VAL A 220 6.69 21.62 4.23
CA VAL A 220 7.84 22.10 4.97
C VAL A 220 8.17 23.49 4.40
N PRO A 221 8.04 24.58 5.15
CA PRO A 221 8.20 25.93 4.62
C PRO A 221 9.56 26.08 3.93
N GLY A 222 9.55 26.44 2.66
CA GLY A 222 10.74 26.82 1.91
C GLY A 222 11.45 25.72 1.12
N GLN A 223 10.93 24.50 1.05
CA GLN A 223 11.48 23.49 0.13
C GLN A 223 10.51 23.21 -1.02
N PRO A 224 10.96 23.25 -2.29
CA PRO A 224 10.16 22.79 -3.41
C PRO A 224 9.82 21.31 -3.18
N GLN A 225 8.55 21.00 -3.29
CA GLN A 225 8.09 19.62 -3.16
C GLN A 225 8.68 18.80 -4.32
N LEU A 226 9.03 17.53 -4.08
CA LEU A 226 9.65 16.69 -5.12
C LEU A 226 8.82 16.60 -6.42
N TRP A 227 7.51 16.82 -6.30
CA TRP A 227 6.53 16.86 -7.40
C TRP A 227 6.32 18.25 -7.99
N GLU A 228 6.85 19.32 -7.37
CA GLU A 228 6.83 20.70 -7.87
C GLU A 228 8.08 21.02 -8.71
N LEU A 229 9.06 20.13 -8.68
CA LEU A 229 10.15 20.22 -9.63
C LEU A 229 9.54 20.12 -11.03
N PRO A 230 9.91 21.02 -11.96
CA PRO A 230 9.36 21.02 -13.31
C PRO A 230 9.48 19.60 -13.87
N ALA A 231 8.35 19.08 -14.34
CA ALA A 231 8.32 17.79 -14.99
C ALA A 231 9.43 17.78 -16.04
N TYR A 232 10.42 16.95 -15.84
CA TYR A 232 11.48 16.78 -16.84
C TYR A 232 10.76 16.26 -18.08
N THR A 233 10.63 17.11 -19.08
CA THR A 233 9.89 16.86 -20.33
C THR A 233 10.65 15.89 -21.27
N ASN A 234 11.46 15.01 -20.75
CA ASN A 234 12.02 13.89 -21.48
C ASN A 234 11.14 12.65 -21.31
N SER A 235 10.00 12.68 -22.04
CA SER A 235 9.15 11.49 -22.24
C SER A 235 9.92 10.26 -22.71
N ASP A 236 11.04 10.44 -23.38
CA ASP A 236 11.87 9.36 -23.93
C ASP A 236 12.72 8.63 -22.87
N GLN A 237 13.14 9.30 -21.80
CA GLN A 237 13.92 8.65 -20.74
C GLN A 237 13.05 7.84 -19.77
N CYS A 238 11.82 8.23 -19.57
CA CYS A 238 10.91 7.48 -18.69
C CYS A 238 10.46 6.15 -19.35
N SER A 239 10.26 6.16 -20.68
CA SER A 239 10.01 4.94 -21.45
C SER A 239 11.20 3.99 -21.44
N SER A 240 12.44 4.53 -21.45
CA SER A 240 13.65 3.70 -21.41
C SER A 240 13.91 3.10 -20.02
N ALA A 241 13.59 3.81 -18.93
CA ALA A 241 13.76 3.28 -17.59
C ALA A 241 12.79 2.13 -17.29
N TYR A 242 11.57 2.16 -17.86
CA TYR A 242 10.62 1.05 -17.79
C TYR A 242 10.85 -0.01 -18.87
N GLY A 243 11.48 0.34 -20.00
CA GLY A 243 11.71 -0.56 -21.14
C GLY A 243 13.07 -1.25 -21.17
N ALA A 244 14.11 -0.64 -20.60
CA ALA A 244 15.47 -1.19 -20.66
C ALA A 244 15.76 -2.26 -19.59
N GLN A 245 14.87 -2.47 -18.63
CA GLN A 245 14.94 -3.55 -17.65
C GLN A 245 13.78 -4.55 -17.85
N ALA A 246 13.38 -4.82 -19.08
CA ALA A 246 12.77 -6.11 -19.40
C ALA A 246 13.86 -7.15 -19.13
N LEU A 247 13.87 -7.63 -17.89
CA LEU A 247 14.72 -8.71 -17.40
C LEU A 247 14.52 -9.91 -18.32
N GLN A 248 15.53 -10.20 -19.18
CA GLN A 248 15.66 -11.44 -19.93
C GLN A 248 15.70 -12.63 -18.97
#